data_811e3bb7a398b2ddd58141973103c7e6
#
_entry.id   811e3bb7a398b2ddd58141973103c7e6
#
_cell.length_a   1.000
_cell.length_b   1.000
_cell.length_c   1.000
_cell.angle_alpha   90.00
_cell.angle_beta   90.00
_cell.angle_gamma   90.00
#
_symmetry.space_group_name_H-M   'P 1'
#
loop_
_entity.id
_entity.type
_entity.pdbx_description
1 polymer ?
#
loop_
_entity_poly.entity_id
_entity_poly.type
_entity_poly.pdbx_seq_one_letter_code
_entity_poly.pdbx_strand_id
1 'polypeptide(L)'
;YWSAGITLKPLLGISGLYGNLNHVDYYVDNDSLVFVDNLNMEYGYSLPLDYKTNAIYQGPFIRGAGIGFDIGMMYQKTERGHSTRVVTRLCDQQFEDYRYRFGLSLLDVGVISFTKRAEKRVFNDASTVWIKRHDTLPEGSIDEINDKLDAYFSDYSGQSVKDDRFSMMLPPALSFQADYAVRNDLYLSGMFIWGFNPGKSFLNRPTVIAITPRYETPETGFALPVSVASSRWNALRLGFYFRYYNVYIGSDKIGSILGLSDFSGADLYFGIKLNLSRNLNMNYLKGNCGNRNYFNIETFDYRNF
;
A
#
# COMPACT_ATOMS: atom_id res chain seq x y z
N TYR A 1 -12.91 -25.92 1.53
CA TYR A 1 -13.82 -25.11 0.71
C TYR A 1 -13.07 -24.05 -0.07
N TRP A 2 -13.74 -23.51 -1.11
CA TRP A 2 -13.23 -22.41 -1.90
C TRP A 2 -14.04 -21.15 -1.59
N SER A 3 -13.38 -20.01 -1.57
CA SER A 3 -14.01 -18.69 -1.55
C SER A 3 -13.34 -17.78 -2.55
N ALA A 4 -14.10 -16.87 -3.13
CA ALA A 4 -13.59 -15.82 -4.02
C ALA A 4 -14.25 -14.50 -3.68
N GLY A 5 -13.54 -13.41 -3.94
CA GLY A 5 -14.04 -12.08 -3.67
C GLY A 5 -13.51 -11.06 -4.67
N ILE A 6 -14.31 -10.04 -4.89
CA ILE A 6 -13.95 -8.85 -5.67
C ILE A 6 -14.20 -7.63 -4.81
N THR A 7 -13.25 -6.72 -4.79
CA THR A 7 -13.37 -5.42 -4.12
C THR A 7 -13.32 -4.32 -5.16
N LEU A 8 -14.31 -3.45 -5.18
CA LEU A 8 -14.32 -2.23 -6.00
C LEU A 8 -13.91 -1.05 -5.12
N LYS A 9 -12.99 -0.22 -5.63
CA LYS A 9 -12.40 0.92 -4.92
C LYS A 9 -12.69 2.21 -5.69
N PRO A 10 -13.64 3.04 -5.27
CA PRO A 10 -13.68 4.42 -5.76
C PRO A 10 -12.44 5.16 -5.23
N LEU A 11 -11.73 5.84 -6.12
CA LEU A 11 -10.50 6.55 -5.80
C LEU A 11 -10.75 8.05 -5.85
N LEU A 12 -10.33 8.75 -4.80
CA LEU A 12 -10.44 10.20 -4.69
C LEU A 12 -9.03 10.78 -4.57
N GLY A 13 -8.61 11.55 -5.57
CA GLY A 13 -7.30 12.20 -5.62
C GLY A 13 -7.31 13.53 -4.91
N ILE A 14 -6.55 13.65 -3.84
CA ILE A 14 -6.36 14.91 -3.11
C ILE A 14 -5.21 15.70 -3.73
N SER A 15 -4.09 15.04 -3.98
CA SER A 15 -2.93 15.57 -4.70
C SER A 15 -2.19 14.46 -5.41
N GLY A 16 -1.47 14.81 -6.46
CA GLY A 16 -0.64 13.88 -7.21
C GLY A 16 0.57 14.60 -7.80
N LEU A 17 1.69 13.89 -7.85
CA LEU A 17 2.92 14.33 -8.50
C LEU A 17 3.60 13.10 -9.07
N TYR A 18 4.05 13.19 -10.30
CA TYR A 18 4.93 12.19 -10.91
C TYR A 18 5.95 12.86 -11.83
N GLY A 19 7.07 12.19 -12.00
CA GLY A 19 8.09 12.55 -12.97
C GLY A 19 8.68 11.28 -13.58
N ASN A 20 8.91 11.30 -14.88
CA ASN A 20 9.47 10.20 -15.61
C ASN A 20 10.54 10.72 -16.58
N LEU A 21 11.79 10.37 -16.33
CA LEU A 21 12.90 10.62 -17.22
C LEU A 21 13.17 9.35 -18.03
N ASN A 22 12.84 9.38 -19.30
CA ASN A 22 13.00 8.21 -20.16
C ASN A 22 14.40 8.12 -20.74
N HIS A 23 14.93 9.26 -21.16
CA HIS A 23 16.23 9.34 -21.80
C HIS A 23 16.77 10.76 -21.69
N VAL A 24 18.07 10.90 -21.53
CA VAL A 24 18.80 12.15 -21.65
C VAL A 24 20.23 11.85 -22.08
N ASP A 25 20.68 12.49 -23.15
CA ASP A 25 22.07 12.56 -23.52
C ASP A 25 22.63 13.91 -23.04
N TYR A 26 23.78 13.90 -22.41
CA TYR A 26 24.42 15.14 -22.00
C TYR A 26 25.94 15.06 -22.16
N TYR A 27 26.56 16.20 -22.43
CA TYR A 27 28.00 16.37 -22.51
C TYR A 27 28.39 17.57 -21.63
N VAL A 28 29.33 17.34 -20.71
CA VAL A 28 29.90 18.39 -19.84
C VAL A 28 31.17 18.90 -20.49
N ASP A 29 31.14 20.12 -20.98
CA ASP A 29 32.32 20.78 -21.62
C ASP A 29 33.26 21.34 -20.55
N ASN A 30 32.71 22.02 -19.55
CA ASN A 30 33.45 22.58 -18.40
C ASN A 30 32.53 22.83 -17.22
N ASP A 31 33.08 23.35 -16.10
CA ASP A 31 32.34 23.61 -14.86
C ASP A 31 31.16 24.59 -15.00
N SER A 32 30.98 25.19 -16.17
CA SER A 32 29.97 26.22 -16.39
C SER A 32 29.03 25.89 -17.55
N LEU A 33 29.27 24.80 -18.31
CA LEU A 33 28.60 24.52 -19.56
C LEU A 33 28.30 23.02 -19.71
N VAL A 34 27.03 22.70 -19.83
CA VAL A 34 26.53 21.35 -20.10
C VAL A 34 25.60 21.40 -21.31
N PHE A 35 25.92 20.61 -22.31
CA PHE A 35 25.04 20.41 -23.44
C PHE A 35 24.10 19.26 -23.11
N VAL A 36 22.80 19.51 -23.20
CA VAL A 36 21.74 18.50 -23.00
C VAL A 36 21.11 18.25 -24.35
N ASP A 37 21.17 16.99 -24.78
CA ASP A 37 20.58 16.53 -26.04
C ASP A 37 19.58 15.42 -25.77
N ASN A 38 18.58 15.27 -26.67
CA ASN A 38 17.59 14.17 -26.59
C ASN A 38 16.92 13.98 -25.23
N LEU A 39 16.59 15.07 -24.54
CA LEU A 39 15.83 14.99 -23.32
C LEU A 39 14.41 14.50 -23.60
N ASN A 40 14.09 13.31 -23.11
CA ASN A 40 12.75 12.74 -23.11
C ASN A 40 12.27 12.62 -21.68
N MET A 41 11.51 13.61 -21.22
CA MET A 41 11.02 13.72 -19.85
C MET A 41 9.53 14.08 -19.84
N GLU A 42 8.82 13.49 -18.90
CA GLU A 42 7.42 13.81 -18.64
C GLU A 42 7.22 14.00 -17.13
N TYR A 43 6.54 15.06 -16.74
CA TYR A 43 6.09 15.22 -15.38
C TYR A 43 4.71 15.83 -15.32
N GLY A 44 4.01 15.56 -14.22
CA GLY A 44 2.70 16.13 -13.98
C GLY A 44 2.44 16.27 -12.49
N TYR A 45 1.66 17.28 -12.13
CA TYR A 45 1.30 17.54 -10.75
C TYR A 45 -0.09 18.14 -10.62
N SER A 46 -0.70 17.89 -9.48
CA SER A 46 -1.94 18.53 -9.01
C SER A 46 -1.79 18.73 -7.51
N LEU A 47 -1.37 19.90 -7.08
CA LEU A 47 -0.99 20.21 -5.70
C LEU A 47 -2.01 21.15 -5.04
N PRO A 48 -2.13 21.12 -3.69
CA PRO A 48 -2.98 22.05 -2.93
C PRO A 48 -2.35 23.44 -2.79
N LEU A 49 -1.65 23.89 -3.84
CA LEU A 49 -0.94 25.18 -3.86
C LEU A 49 -1.46 26.06 -5.00
N ASP A 50 -1.38 27.34 -4.80
CA ASP A 50 -1.47 28.30 -5.89
C ASP A 50 -0.11 28.39 -6.59
N TYR A 51 -0.07 28.05 -7.88
CA TYR A 51 1.20 27.89 -8.61
C TYR A 51 1.91 29.22 -8.91
N LYS A 52 1.19 30.34 -8.76
CA LYS A 52 1.76 31.69 -8.91
C LYS A 52 2.37 32.24 -7.64
N THR A 53 1.86 31.85 -6.49
CA THR A 53 2.23 32.44 -5.19
C THR A 53 2.81 31.43 -4.21
N ASN A 54 2.77 30.12 -4.54
CA ASN A 54 3.12 28.98 -3.67
C ASN A 54 2.32 28.94 -2.35
N ALA A 55 1.25 29.75 -2.23
CA ALA A 55 0.40 29.74 -1.07
C ALA A 55 -0.55 28.54 -1.08
N ILE A 56 -1.05 28.14 0.09
CA ILE A 56 -2.06 27.09 0.18
C ILE A 56 -3.34 27.53 -0.55
N TYR A 57 -3.75 26.74 -1.52
CA TYR A 57 -4.94 27.02 -2.32
C TYR A 57 -6.20 26.53 -1.63
N GLN A 58 -7.16 27.45 -1.41
CA GLN A 58 -8.47 27.17 -0.80
C GLN A 58 -9.49 26.60 -1.80
N GLY A 59 -9.06 25.86 -2.79
CA GLY A 59 -9.94 25.27 -3.82
C GLY A 59 -10.44 23.87 -3.47
N PRO A 60 -10.97 23.14 -4.45
CA PRO A 60 -11.58 21.83 -4.23
C PRO A 60 -10.55 20.86 -3.62
N PHE A 61 -10.95 20.20 -2.53
CA PHE A 61 -10.14 19.20 -1.84
C PHE A 61 -9.88 17.98 -2.74
N ILE A 62 -10.92 17.54 -3.50
CA ILE A 62 -10.83 16.43 -4.45
C ILE A 62 -10.49 17.00 -5.82
N ARG A 63 -9.30 16.63 -6.34
CA ARG A 63 -8.76 17.10 -7.62
C ARG A 63 -8.71 16.02 -8.68
N GLY A 64 -8.81 14.77 -8.28
CA GLY A 64 -8.83 13.62 -9.17
C GLY A 64 -9.88 12.61 -8.75
N ALA A 65 -10.31 11.80 -9.72
CA ALA A 65 -11.19 10.68 -9.48
C ALA A 65 -10.72 9.46 -10.28
N GLY A 66 -11.04 8.29 -9.76
CA GLY A 66 -10.64 7.06 -10.39
C GLY A 66 -11.39 5.85 -9.88
N ILE A 67 -11.03 4.71 -10.43
CA ILE A 67 -11.55 3.41 -10.02
C ILE A 67 -10.42 2.39 -9.94
N GLY A 68 -10.49 1.55 -8.95
CA GLY A 68 -9.61 0.41 -8.79
C GLY A 68 -10.39 -0.81 -8.36
N PHE A 69 -9.77 -1.99 -8.52
CA PHE A 69 -10.35 -3.23 -8.04
C PHE A 69 -9.26 -4.20 -7.56
N ASP A 70 -9.69 -5.09 -6.66
CA ASP A 70 -8.94 -6.28 -6.28
C ASP A 70 -9.79 -7.50 -6.58
N ILE A 71 -9.14 -8.60 -6.95
CA ILE A 71 -9.77 -9.89 -7.10
C ILE A 71 -8.92 -10.94 -6.38
N GLY A 72 -9.57 -11.84 -5.67
CA GLY A 72 -8.86 -12.88 -4.95
C GLY A 72 -9.66 -14.16 -4.81
N MET A 73 -8.93 -15.24 -4.61
CA MET A 73 -9.48 -16.54 -4.29
C MET A 73 -8.72 -17.16 -3.13
N MET A 74 -9.39 -17.97 -2.36
CA MET A 74 -8.82 -18.70 -1.24
C MET A 74 -9.32 -20.14 -1.24
N TYR A 75 -8.40 -21.05 -0.99
CA TYR A 75 -8.70 -22.44 -0.72
C TYR A 75 -8.34 -22.78 0.72
N GLN A 76 -9.26 -23.38 1.46
CA GLN A 76 -9.04 -23.79 2.83
C GLN A 76 -9.44 -25.26 3.02
N LYS A 77 -8.59 -26.03 3.68
CA LYS A 77 -8.90 -27.37 4.13
C LYS A 77 -9.06 -27.38 5.65
N THR A 78 -10.26 -27.70 6.09
CA THR A 78 -10.59 -27.87 7.51
C THR A 78 -10.35 -29.34 7.91
N GLU A 79 -9.85 -29.59 9.08
CA GLU A 79 -9.67 -30.94 9.60
C GLU A 79 -10.99 -31.50 10.10
N ARG A 80 -11.26 -32.78 9.81
CA ARG A 80 -12.51 -33.43 10.29
C ARG A 80 -12.51 -33.46 11.82
N GLY A 81 -13.53 -32.90 12.43
CA GLY A 81 -13.73 -32.89 13.89
C GLY A 81 -13.48 -31.55 14.56
N HIS A 82 -12.99 -30.54 13.85
CA HIS A 82 -12.88 -29.19 14.38
C HIS A 82 -14.15 -28.41 14.03
N SER A 83 -14.87 -28.00 15.07
CA SER A 83 -16.09 -27.20 14.92
C SER A 83 -15.72 -25.73 14.79
N THR A 84 -16.34 -25.03 13.86
CA THR A 84 -16.36 -23.56 13.87
C THR A 84 -16.92 -23.12 15.22
N ARG A 85 -16.09 -22.52 16.08
CA ARG A 85 -16.58 -21.97 17.35
C ARG A 85 -17.51 -20.81 17.05
N VAL A 86 -18.76 -20.97 17.41
CA VAL A 86 -19.76 -19.91 17.26
C VAL A 86 -19.40 -18.77 18.22
N VAL A 87 -19.28 -17.56 17.68
CA VAL A 87 -19.09 -16.36 18.50
C VAL A 87 -20.31 -16.14 19.37
N THR A 88 -20.17 -16.37 20.67
CA THR A 88 -21.25 -16.22 21.65
C THR A 88 -21.18 -14.91 22.42
N ARG A 89 -20.04 -14.22 22.37
CA ARG A 89 -19.81 -12.95 23.07
C ARG A 89 -19.23 -11.92 22.13
N LEU A 90 -19.47 -10.64 22.42
CA LEU A 90 -18.86 -9.50 21.70
C LEU A 90 -17.32 -9.54 21.69
N CYS A 91 -16.74 -10.18 22.72
CA CYS A 91 -15.29 -10.30 22.88
C CYS A 91 -14.70 -11.52 22.20
N ASP A 92 -15.53 -12.49 21.80
CA ASP A 92 -15.01 -13.69 21.14
C ASP A 92 -14.67 -13.37 19.69
N GLN A 93 -13.48 -13.78 19.28
CA GLN A 93 -13.09 -13.71 17.87
C GLN A 93 -13.63 -14.96 17.18
N GLN A 94 -14.12 -14.77 15.96
CA GLN A 94 -14.45 -15.89 15.10
C GLN A 94 -13.16 -16.65 14.78
N PHE A 95 -13.07 -17.88 15.22
CA PHE A 95 -11.92 -18.74 15.05
C PHE A 95 -12.33 -19.95 14.21
N GLU A 96 -11.69 -20.08 13.06
CA GLU A 96 -11.89 -21.24 12.18
C GLU A 96 -10.62 -22.08 12.20
N ASP A 97 -10.75 -23.32 12.70
CA ASP A 97 -9.67 -24.29 12.61
C ASP A 97 -9.49 -24.80 11.18
N TYR A 98 -8.30 -24.64 10.66
CA TYR A 98 -7.91 -25.18 9.37
C TYR A 98 -6.54 -25.86 9.45
N ARG A 99 -6.33 -26.86 8.61
CA ARG A 99 -5.03 -27.51 8.49
C ARG A 99 -4.09 -26.71 7.58
N TYR A 100 -4.62 -26.22 6.45
CA TYR A 100 -3.91 -25.32 5.56
C TYR A 100 -4.89 -24.42 4.80
N ARG A 101 -4.37 -23.25 4.45
CA ARG A 101 -5.08 -22.24 3.69
C ARG A 101 -4.13 -21.65 2.65
N PHE A 102 -4.61 -21.52 1.42
CA PHE A 102 -3.88 -20.87 0.33
C PHE A 102 -4.74 -19.75 -0.23
N GLY A 103 -4.11 -18.60 -0.43
CA GLY A 103 -4.75 -17.43 -1.04
C GLY A 103 -3.95 -16.94 -2.22
N LEU A 104 -4.65 -16.54 -3.29
CA LEU A 104 -4.08 -15.86 -4.45
C LEU A 104 -4.93 -14.62 -4.72
N SER A 105 -4.29 -13.47 -4.88
CA SER A 105 -5.01 -12.22 -5.12
C SER A 105 -4.23 -11.31 -6.08
N LEU A 106 -4.96 -10.66 -6.98
CA LEU A 106 -4.50 -9.55 -7.79
C LEU A 106 -5.01 -8.27 -7.12
N LEU A 107 -4.10 -7.38 -6.76
CA LEU A 107 -4.35 -6.21 -5.91
C LEU A 107 -4.10 -4.93 -6.69
N ASP A 108 -4.88 -3.88 -6.36
CA ASP A 108 -4.66 -2.49 -6.76
C ASP A 108 -4.58 -2.28 -8.27
N VAL A 109 -5.42 -2.96 -9.03
CA VAL A 109 -5.57 -2.71 -10.47
C VAL A 109 -6.49 -1.52 -10.62
N GLY A 110 -5.96 -0.37 -11.01
CA GLY A 110 -6.77 0.83 -11.12
C GLY A 110 -6.01 2.04 -11.64
N VAL A 111 -6.77 3.09 -11.94
CA VAL A 111 -6.27 4.36 -12.45
C VAL A 111 -6.99 5.51 -11.77
N ILE A 112 -6.26 6.57 -11.48
CA ILE A 112 -6.79 7.84 -11.00
C ILE A 112 -6.40 8.94 -11.97
N SER A 113 -7.35 9.76 -12.38
CA SER A 113 -7.14 10.88 -13.29
C SER A 113 -7.33 12.19 -12.55
N PHE A 114 -6.33 13.06 -12.63
CA PHE A 114 -6.35 14.42 -12.10
C PHE A 114 -6.73 15.38 -13.22
N THR A 115 -7.80 16.15 -12.98
CA THR A 115 -8.38 17.09 -13.96
C THR A 115 -8.58 18.48 -13.40
N LYS A 116 -8.42 18.65 -12.07
CA LYS A 116 -8.54 19.96 -11.43
C LYS A 116 -7.18 20.43 -10.97
N ARG A 117 -6.76 21.62 -11.44
CA ARG A 117 -5.43 22.17 -11.18
C ARG A 117 -4.32 21.18 -11.51
N ALA A 118 -4.55 20.37 -12.51
CA ALA A 118 -3.55 19.45 -13.01
C ALA A 118 -2.73 20.15 -14.10
N GLU A 119 -1.44 19.96 -14.05
CA GLU A 119 -0.53 20.34 -15.12
C GLU A 119 0.33 19.15 -15.46
N LYS A 120 0.55 18.97 -16.75
CA LYS A 120 1.41 17.96 -17.31
C LYS A 120 2.31 18.61 -18.35
N ARG A 121 3.58 18.26 -18.32
CA ARG A 121 4.55 18.70 -19.31
C ARG A 121 5.31 17.52 -19.86
N VAL A 122 5.54 17.56 -21.15
CA VAL A 122 6.25 16.52 -21.90
C VAL A 122 7.30 17.18 -22.77
N PHE A 123 8.53 16.79 -22.56
CA PHE A 123 9.68 17.17 -23.40
C PHE A 123 10.04 15.98 -24.27
N ASN A 124 9.97 16.17 -25.57
CA ASN A 124 10.32 15.14 -26.57
C ASN A 124 11.50 15.60 -27.35
N ASP A 125 12.61 14.83 -27.31
CA ASP A 125 13.86 15.14 -28.01
C ASP A 125 14.31 16.59 -27.79
N ALA A 126 14.08 17.11 -26.60
CA ALA A 126 14.39 18.47 -26.25
C ALA A 126 15.89 18.64 -26.01
N SER A 127 16.47 19.69 -26.55
CA SER A 127 17.87 20.00 -26.40
C SER A 127 18.06 21.41 -25.85
N THR A 128 19.14 21.63 -25.11
CA THR A 128 19.48 22.96 -24.57
C THR A 128 20.95 23.02 -24.20
N VAL A 129 21.46 24.24 -24.09
CA VAL A 129 22.76 24.51 -23.47
C VAL A 129 22.53 25.01 -22.07
N TRP A 130 22.81 24.16 -21.08
CA TRP A 130 22.69 24.51 -19.70
C TRP A 130 23.94 25.24 -19.22
N ILE A 131 23.78 26.48 -18.81
CA ILE A 131 24.88 27.30 -18.28
C ILE A 131 24.76 27.43 -16.76
N LYS A 132 25.89 27.55 -16.06
CA LYS A 132 25.96 27.63 -14.59
C LYS A 132 25.01 28.67 -13.97
N ARG A 133 24.72 29.76 -14.69
CA ARG A 133 23.73 30.75 -14.28
C ARG A 133 22.31 30.18 -14.15
N HIS A 134 22.01 29.06 -14.83
CA HIS A 134 20.73 28.38 -14.74
C HIS A 134 20.62 27.49 -13.47
N ASP A 135 21.73 27.16 -12.80
CA ASP A 135 21.73 26.39 -11.54
C ASP A 135 21.09 27.17 -10.39
N THR A 136 21.14 28.48 -10.45
CA THR A 136 20.42 29.34 -9.53
C THR A 136 18.98 29.50 -10.03
N LEU A 137 18.16 28.47 -9.79
CA LEU A 137 16.72 28.67 -9.90
C LEU A 137 16.33 29.73 -8.88
N PRO A 138 15.76 30.88 -9.28
CA PRO A 138 15.33 31.88 -8.33
C PRO A 138 14.29 31.24 -7.41
N GLU A 139 14.21 31.75 -6.20
CA GLU A 139 13.10 31.49 -5.27
C GLU A 139 11.79 32.00 -5.88
N GLY A 140 11.29 31.27 -6.87
CA GLY A 140 10.14 31.65 -7.68
C GLY A 140 8.94 30.73 -7.40
N SER A 141 7.84 31.13 -7.95
CA SER A 141 6.63 30.30 -7.97
C SER A 141 6.81 29.07 -8.87
N ILE A 142 5.95 28.07 -8.70
CA ILE A 142 5.94 26.87 -9.54
C ILE A 142 5.78 27.27 -11.04
N ASP A 143 4.90 28.24 -11.32
CA ASP A 143 4.68 28.75 -12.68
C ASP A 143 5.95 29.38 -13.25
N GLU A 144 6.67 30.21 -12.45
CA GLU A 144 7.93 30.84 -12.92
C GLU A 144 9.02 29.80 -13.20
N ILE A 145 9.12 28.75 -12.39
CA ILE A 145 10.07 27.64 -12.64
C ILE A 145 9.73 26.94 -13.95
N ASN A 146 8.46 26.64 -14.18
CA ASN A 146 8.01 26.00 -15.38
C ASN A 146 8.21 26.84 -16.63
N ASP A 147 7.88 28.14 -16.55
CA ASP A 147 8.06 29.06 -17.68
C ASP A 147 9.55 29.19 -18.06
N LYS A 148 10.45 29.13 -17.09
CA LYS A 148 11.90 29.10 -17.36
C LYS A 148 12.36 27.79 -17.98
N LEU A 149 11.88 26.66 -17.48
CA LEU A 149 12.18 25.36 -18.08
C LEU A 149 11.69 25.32 -19.53
N ASP A 150 10.48 25.79 -19.78
CA ASP A 150 9.96 25.88 -21.14
C ASP A 150 10.83 26.79 -22.04
N ALA A 151 11.25 27.95 -21.52
CA ALA A 151 12.12 28.87 -22.26
C ALA A 151 13.50 28.25 -22.58
N TYR A 152 14.11 27.54 -21.61
CA TYR A 152 15.42 26.92 -21.82
C TYR A 152 15.42 25.80 -22.85
N PHE A 153 14.33 25.05 -22.94
CA PHE A 153 14.19 23.93 -23.86
C PHE A 153 13.50 24.29 -25.19
N SER A 154 12.83 25.46 -25.29
CA SER A 154 12.15 25.89 -26.53
C SER A 154 13.09 26.46 -27.57
N ASP A 155 14.24 27.00 -27.15
CA ASP A 155 15.16 27.69 -28.05
C ASP A 155 15.96 26.74 -28.97
N TYR A 156 16.00 25.43 -28.69
CA TYR A 156 16.86 24.44 -29.32
C TYR A 156 16.11 23.23 -29.84
N SER A 157 15.14 23.23 -30.60
CA SER A 157 14.43 22.06 -31.14
C SER A 157 13.93 21.07 -30.07
N GLY A 158 12.71 21.12 -29.74
CA GLY A 158 12.01 20.18 -28.85
C GLY A 158 10.66 20.78 -28.51
N GLN A 159 9.63 19.98 -28.53
CA GLN A 159 8.31 20.45 -28.17
C GLN A 159 8.04 20.18 -26.70
N SER A 160 7.84 21.25 -25.92
CA SER A 160 7.18 21.15 -24.65
C SER A 160 5.66 21.14 -24.88
N VAL A 161 5.01 20.04 -24.56
CA VAL A 161 3.54 19.95 -24.65
C VAL A 161 2.97 20.12 -23.25
N LYS A 162 2.11 21.12 -23.09
CA LYS A 162 1.36 21.37 -21.85
C LYS A 162 -0.04 20.76 -21.95
N ASP A 163 -0.44 20.00 -20.93
CA ASP A 163 -1.78 19.44 -20.80
C ASP A 163 -2.34 19.82 -19.41
N ASP A 164 -3.64 19.90 -19.30
CA ASP A 164 -4.39 20.26 -18.09
C ASP A 164 -4.87 19.05 -17.29
N ARG A 165 -4.42 17.84 -17.68
CA ARG A 165 -4.79 16.58 -17.04
C ARG A 165 -3.67 15.56 -17.10
N PHE A 166 -3.66 14.65 -16.14
CA PHE A 166 -2.83 13.45 -16.17
C PHE A 166 -3.49 12.31 -15.42
N SER A 167 -3.03 11.10 -15.68
CA SER A 167 -3.51 9.91 -15.00
C SER A 167 -2.34 9.16 -14.38
N MET A 168 -2.58 8.61 -13.19
CA MET A 168 -1.64 7.75 -12.48
C MET A 168 -2.30 6.40 -12.27
N MET A 169 -1.58 5.33 -12.52
CA MET A 169 -2.06 3.99 -12.21
C MET A 169 -1.65 3.60 -10.79
N LEU A 170 -2.50 2.86 -10.11
CA LEU A 170 -2.15 2.25 -8.83
C LEU A 170 -1.03 1.23 -9.05
N PRO A 171 -0.18 0.96 -8.05
CA PRO A 171 0.87 -0.06 -8.14
C PRO A 171 0.29 -1.47 -8.00
N PRO A 172 0.00 -2.17 -9.11
CA PRO A 172 -0.61 -3.49 -9.04
C PRO A 172 0.35 -4.52 -8.47
N ALA A 173 -0.21 -5.53 -7.81
CA ALA A 173 0.58 -6.62 -7.27
C ALA A 173 -0.16 -7.94 -7.31
N LEU A 174 0.59 -9.02 -7.47
CA LEU A 174 0.13 -10.38 -7.26
C LEU A 174 0.53 -10.81 -5.84
N SER A 175 -0.45 -11.24 -5.05
CA SER A 175 -0.24 -11.70 -3.68
C SER A 175 -0.53 -13.19 -3.59
N PHE A 176 0.42 -13.95 -3.07
CA PHE A 176 0.27 -15.34 -2.69
C PHE A 176 0.42 -15.49 -1.19
N GLN A 177 -0.49 -16.19 -0.55
CA GLN A 177 -0.48 -16.46 0.88
C GLN A 177 -0.66 -17.95 1.13
N ALA A 178 0.07 -18.47 2.10
CA ALA A 178 -0.01 -19.84 2.53
C ALA A 178 0.04 -19.90 4.06
N ASP A 179 -0.95 -20.55 4.64
CA ASP A 179 -1.03 -20.81 6.08
C ASP A 179 -1.05 -22.30 6.34
N TYR A 180 -0.29 -22.73 7.32
CA TYR A 180 -0.24 -24.10 7.77
C TYR A 180 -0.36 -24.20 9.29
N ALA A 181 -1.30 -25.00 9.77
CA ALA A 181 -1.42 -25.36 11.18
C ALA A 181 -0.35 -26.41 11.53
N VAL A 182 0.70 -26.01 12.23
CA VAL A 182 1.78 -26.89 12.66
C VAL A 182 1.32 -27.79 13.80
N ARG A 183 0.56 -27.21 14.71
CA ARG A 183 -0.01 -27.83 15.89
C ARG A 183 -1.27 -27.07 16.32
N ASN A 184 -2.02 -27.58 17.31
CA ASN A 184 -3.11 -26.82 17.90
C ASN A 184 -2.64 -25.45 18.33
N ASP A 185 -3.35 -24.42 17.88
CA ASP A 185 -3.09 -23.00 18.19
C ASP A 185 -1.74 -22.44 17.64
N LEU A 186 -0.92 -23.25 16.96
CA LEU A 186 0.36 -22.83 16.39
C LEU A 186 0.34 -22.91 14.88
N TYR A 187 0.57 -21.81 14.22
CA TYR A 187 0.49 -21.65 12.78
C TYR A 187 1.78 -21.07 12.21
N LEU A 188 2.07 -21.42 10.98
CA LEU A 188 3.13 -20.80 10.17
C LEU A 188 2.50 -20.22 8.92
N SER A 189 2.63 -18.91 8.75
CA SER A 189 2.13 -18.17 7.59
C SER A 189 3.28 -17.74 6.70
N GLY A 190 3.15 -17.95 5.41
CA GLY A 190 4.01 -17.40 4.38
C GLY A 190 3.23 -16.42 3.50
N MET A 191 3.86 -15.31 3.13
CA MET A 191 3.31 -14.31 2.23
C MET A 191 4.35 -13.90 1.21
N PHE A 192 3.93 -13.84 -0.06
CA PHE A 192 4.71 -13.33 -1.17
C PHE A 192 3.87 -12.33 -1.93
N ILE A 193 4.31 -11.08 -1.99
CA ILE A 193 3.69 -10.01 -2.76
C ILE A 193 4.66 -9.61 -3.84
N TRP A 194 4.28 -9.82 -5.09
CA TRP A 194 5.05 -9.41 -6.24
C TRP A 194 4.45 -8.14 -6.84
N GLY A 195 5.13 -7.00 -6.59
CA GLY A 195 4.83 -5.75 -7.26
C GLY A 195 5.34 -5.79 -8.69
N PHE A 196 4.49 -5.54 -9.66
CA PHE A 196 4.88 -5.43 -11.07
C PHE A 196 4.50 -4.07 -11.63
N ASN A 197 5.28 -3.60 -12.58
CA ASN A 197 5.11 -2.28 -13.17
C ASN A 197 4.84 -2.43 -14.68
N PRO A 198 3.59 -2.44 -15.13
CA PRO A 198 3.26 -2.63 -16.53
C PRO A 198 3.47 -1.39 -17.42
N GLY A 199 3.94 -0.27 -16.89
CA GLY A 199 4.13 0.96 -17.66
C GLY A 199 4.97 2.02 -16.97
N LYS A 200 5.21 3.13 -17.68
CA LYS A 200 6.13 4.20 -17.27
C LYS A 200 5.57 5.13 -16.17
N SER A 201 4.27 5.15 -15.95
CA SER A 201 3.59 6.09 -15.03
C SER A 201 3.15 5.43 -13.72
N PHE A 202 3.79 4.34 -13.33
CA PHE A 202 3.41 3.58 -12.15
C PHE A 202 4.24 3.93 -10.92
N LEU A 203 3.56 4.00 -9.79
CA LEU A 203 4.21 3.94 -8.50
C LEU A 203 4.86 2.55 -8.35
N ASN A 204 6.12 2.51 -7.96
CA ASN A 204 6.82 1.24 -7.74
C ASN A 204 6.38 0.62 -6.41
N ARG A 205 5.84 -0.60 -6.49
CA ARG A 205 5.58 -1.42 -5.31
C ARG A 205 6.73 -2.42 -5.12
N PRO A 206 7.40 -2.44 -3.97
CA PRO A 206 8.45 -3.42 -3.73
C PRO A 206 7.84 -4.83 -3.64
N THR A 207 8.57 -5.82 -4.11
CA THR A 207 8.27 -7.23 -3.83
C THR A 207 8.58 -7.52 -2.37
N VAL A 208 7.65 -8.20 -1.67
CA VAL A 208 7.78 -8.52 -0.24
C VAL A 208 7.64 -10.01 -0.06
N ILE A 209 8.55 -10.59 0.73
CA ILE A 209 8.46 -11.96 1.22
C ILE A 209 8.37 -11.87 2.74
N ALA A 210 7.42 -12.57 3.34
CA ALA A 210 7.27 -12.62 4.78
C ALA A 210 6.98 -14.05 5.26
N ILE A 211 7.53 -14.39 6.43
CA ILE A 211 7.24 -15.62 7.16
C ILE A 211 6.85 -15.21 8.58
N THR A 212 5.73 -15.74 9.04
CA THR A 212 5.14 -15.35 10.32
C THR A 212 4.76 -16.58 11.12
N PRO A 213 5.58 -17.04 12.07
CA PRO A 213 5.10 -17.92 13.12
C PRO A 213 4.10 -17.19 14.00
N ARG A 214 2.98 -17.84 14.31
CA ARG A 214 1.95 -17.28 15.16
C ARG A 214 1.32 -18.33 16.06
N TYR A 215 1.03 -17.89 17.27
CA TYR A 215 0.22 -18.60 18.23
C TYR A 215 -1.14 -17.90 18.35
N GLU A 216 -2.21 -18.61 18.16
CA GLU A 216 -3.54 -18.00 18.08
C GLU A 216 -4.60 -18.88 18.76
N THR A 217 -5.20 -18.32 19.79
CA THR A 217 -6.38 -18.85 20.47
C THR A 217 -7.57 -17.90 20.30
N PRO A 218 -8.79 -18.28 20.66
CA PRO A 218 -9.92 -17.34 20.62
C PRO A 218 -9.69 -16.06 21.43
N GLU A 219 -8.98 -16.15 22.56
CA GLU A 219 -8.76 -15.00 23.45
C GLU A 219 -7.44 -14.27 23.14
N THR A 220 -6.41 -15.01 22.79
CA THR A 220 -5.03 -14.47 22.69
C THR A 220 -4.43 -14.79 21.35
N GLY A 221 -3.75 -13.82 20.77
CA GLY A 221 -2.94 -13.99 19.56
C GLY A 221 -1.56 -13.39 19.73
N PHE A 222 -0.53 -14.10 19.30
CA PHE A 222 0.84 -13.62 19.23
C PHE A 222 1.48 -14.01 17.90
N ALA A 223 2.17 -13.08 17.24
CA ALA A 223 2.87 -13.36 16.01
C ALA A 223 4.19 -12.59 15.92
N LEU A 224 5.16 -13.19 15.25
CA LEU A 224 6.47 -12.62 14.97
C LEU A 224 6.74 -12.61 13.46
N PRO A 225 6.25 -11.61 12.72
CA PRO A 225 6.52 -11.50 11.30
C PRO A 225 7.99 -11.15 11.04
N VAL A 226 8.60 -11.92 10.15
CA VAL A 226 9.93 -11.64 9.59
C VAL A 226 9.73 -11.42 8.10
N SER A 227 10.15 -10.26 7.59
CA SER A 227 9.94 -9.90 6.19
C SER A 227 11.14 -9.23 5.56
N VAL A 228 11.24 -9.36 4.24
CA VAL A 228 12.25 -8.72 3.38
C VAL A 228 11.54 -8.09 2.20
N ALA A 229 11.93 -6.85 1.86
CA ALA A 229 11.44 -6.14 0.68
C ALA A 229 12.53 -6.00 -0.39
N SER A 230 12.18 -6.20 -1.67
CA SER A 230 13.13 -6.29 -2.79
C SER A 230 13.87 -5.00 -3.13
N SER A 231 13.42 -3.85 -2.65
CA SER A 231 14.11 -2.58 -2.90
C SER A 231 15.49 -2.50 -2.23
N ARG A 232 15.71 -3.29 -1.18
CA ARG A 232 17.01 -3.48 -0.49
C ARG A 232 16.96 -4.80 0.27
N TRP A 233 17.62 -5.83 -0.24
CA TRP A 233 17.72 -7.15 0.43
C TRP A 233 18.32 -7.08 1.83
N ASN A 234 19.02 -6.00 2.16
CA ASN A 234 19.59 -5.76 3.50
C ASN A 234 18.55 -5.25 4.52
N ALA A 235 17.30 -5.01 4.11
CA ALA A 235 16.27 -4.53 5.00
C ALA A 235 15.40 -5.68 5.54
N LEU A 236 16.04 -6.58 6.32
CA LEU A 236 15.31 -7.53 7.14
C LEU A 236 14.47 -6.75 8.17
N ARG A 237 13.18 -7.02 8.19
CA ARG A 237 12.23 -6.41 9.14
C ARG A 237 11.74 -7.48 10.07
N LEU A 238 11.86 -7.20 11.35
CA LEU A 238 11.31 -8.02 12.42
C LEU A 238 10.15 -7.26 13.05
N GLY A 239 8.98 -7.86 13.05
CA GLY A 239 7.79 -7.31 13.68
C GLY A 239 7.33 -8.12 14.89
N PHE A 240 6.34 -7.60 15.56
CA PHE A 240 5.57 -8.34 16.55
C PHE A 240 4.10 -7.95 16.47
N TYR A 241 3.24 -8.88 16.87
CA TYR A 241 1.81 -8.66 17.01
C TYR A 241 1.33 -9.38 18.26
N PHE A 242 0.56 -8.67 19.06
CA PHE A 242 -0.10 -9.22 20.24
C PHE A 242 -1.56 -8.82 20.25
N ARG A 243 -2.45 -9.77 20.47
CA ARG A 243 -3.90 -9.57 20.62
C ARG A 243 -4.36 -10.21 21.91
N TYR A 244 -5.19 -9.47 22.63
CA TYR A 244 -5.91 -9.98 23.79
C TYR A 244 -7.38 -9.61 23.63
N TYR A 245 -8.22 -10.61 23.46
CA TYR A 245 -9.62 -10.47 23.05
C TYR A 245 -9.76 -9.58 21.80
N ASN A 246 -10.35 -8.40 21.97
CA ASN A 246 -10.67 -7.45 20.93
C ASN A 246 -9.61 -6.36 20.72
N VAL A 247 -8.64 -6.27 21.62
CA VAL A 247 -7.59 -5.26 21.58
C VAL A 247 -6.32 -5.88 20.98
N TYR A 248 -5.66 -5.18 20.12
CA TYR A 248 -4.38 -5.61 19.59
C TYR A 248 -3.38 -4.46 19.50
N ILE A 249 -2.12 -4.81 19.58
CA ILE A 249 -0.96 -3.94 19.40
C ILE A 249 0.08 -4.66 18.57
N GLY A 250 0.82 -3.93 17.75
CA GLY A 250 1.87 -4.51 16.93
C GLY A 250 2.81 -3.48 16.33
N SER A 251 3.87 -3.99 15.75
CA SER A 251 4.88 -3.23 15.02
C SER A 251 5.46 -4.12 13.93
N ASP A 252 5.68 -3.59 12.73
CA ASP A 252 6.31 -4.33 11.63
C ASP A 252 7.84 -4.12 11.59
N LYS A 253 8.36 -3.16 12.40
CA LYS A 253 9.78 -2.78 12.43
C LYS A 253 10.35 -2.62 13.84
N ILE A 254 10.08 -3.56 14.71
CA ILE A 254 10.61 -3.52 16.08
C ILE A 254 12.13 -3.69 16.12
N GLY A 255 12.72 -4.31 15.10
CA GLY A 255 14.18 -4.52 15.01
C GLY A 255 14.97 -3.22 15.10
N SER A 256 14.46 -2.12 14.54
CA SER A 256 15.07 -0.79 14.64
C SER A 256 15.03 -0.24 16.06
N ILE A 257 13.97 -0.50 16.82
CA ILE A 257 13.81 -0.08 18.22
C ILE A 257 14.75 -0.87 19.14
N LEU A 258 14.95 -2.16 18.82
CA LEU A 258 15.82 -3.05 19.57
C LEU A 258 17.31 -2.96 19.18
N GLY A 259 17.67 -2.08 18.24
CA GLY A 259 19.04 -1.94 17.74
C GLY A 259 19.57 -3.13 16.92
N LEU A 260 18.66 -3.98 16.42
CA LEU A 260 19.00 -5.17 15.61
C LEU A 260 19.09 -4.85 14.10
N SER A 261 18.68 -3.67 13.69
CA SER A 261 18.76 -3.19 12.31
C SER A 261 18.99 -1.68 12.27
N ASP A 262 19.41 -1.16 11.12
CA ASP A 262 19.55 0.28 10.89
C ASP A 262 18.26 1.03 11.24
N PHE A 263 18.37 2.20 11.86
CA PHE A 263 17.25 3.03 12.29
C PHE A 263 16.58 3.70 11.07
N SER A 264 16.00 2.89 10.19
CA SER A 264 15.33 3.34 8.95
C SER A 264 13.84 3.64 9.14
N GLY A 265 13.37 3.67 10.37
CA GLY A 265 11.98 3.95 10.76
C GLY A 265 11.46 2.95 11.77
N ALA A 266 10.56 3.40 12.61
CA ALA A 266 9.79 2.59 13.57
C ALA A 266 8.30 2.84 13.32
N ASP A 267 7.50 1.82 13.50
CA ASP A 267 6.05 1.90 13.46
C ASP A 267 5.46 1.21 14.69
N LEU A 268 4.34 1.72 15.15
CA LEU A 268 3.56 1.12 16.22
C LEU A 268 2.09 1.30 15.87
N TYR A 269 1.33 0.22 15.89
CA TYR A 269 -0.09 0.28 15.68
C TYR A 269 -0.85 -0.39 16.81
N PHE A 270 -2.03 0.13 17.10
CA PHE A 270 -2.97 -0.47 18.02
C PHE A 270 -4.39 -0.38 17.45
N GLY A 271 -5.26 -1.25 17.89
CA GLY A 271 -6.64 -1.22 17.44
C GLY A 271 -7.58 -2.05 18.29
N ILE A 272 -8.86 -1.85 18.02
CA ILE A 272 -9.95 -2.57 18.66
C ILE A 272 -10.80 -3.17 17.53
N LYS A 273 -11.07 -4.47 17.61
CA LYS A 273 -11.93 -5.19 16.68
C LYS A 273 -13.25 -5.54 17.34
N LEU A 274 -14.35 -4.98 16.82
CA LEU A 274 -15.70 -5.30 17.28
C LEU A 274 -16.36 -6.25 16.27
N ASN A 275 -16.80 -7.40 16.75
CA ASN A 275 -17.55 -8.35 15.94
C ASN A 275 -19.06 -8.10 16.13
N LEU A 276 -19.67 -7.47 15.14
CA LEU A 276 -21.10 -7.26 15.10
C LEU A 276 -21.75 -8.44 14.36
N SER A 277 -22.05 -9.51 15.05
CA SER A 277 -22.76 -10.64 14.47
C SER A 277 -24.27 -10.42 14.50
N ARG A 278 -24.95 -10.63 13.37
CA ARG A 278 -26.41 -10.52 13.25
C ARG A 278 -27.17 -11.61 14.03
N ASN A 279 -26.48 -12.68 14.41
CA ASN A 279 -27.04 -13.84 15.13
C ASN A 279 -26.74 -13.79 16.64
N LEU A 280 -26.31 -12.68 17.20
CA LEU A 280 -26.20 -12.51 18.63
C LEU A 280 -27.61 -12.51 19.24
N ASN A 281 -27.99 -13.67 19.77
CA ASN A 281 -29.21 -13.77 20.56
C ASN A 281 -28.97 -12.95 21.84
N MET A 282 -29.60 -11.78 21.93
CA MET A 282 -29.39 -10.79 23.01
C MET A 282 -29.54 -11.37 24.41
N ASN A 283 -30.20 -12.52 24.53
CA ASN A 283 -30.36 -13.24 25.84
C ASN A 283 -29.06 -13.91 26.34
N TYR A 284 -28.04 -14.08 25.46
CA TYR A 284 -26.74 -14.67 25.80
C TYR A 284 -25.66 -13.65 26.12
N LEU A 285 -25.93 -12.36 25.92
CA LEU A 285 -24.95 -11.27 26.12
C LEU A 285 -24.71 -10.89 27.58
N LYS A 286 -25.29 -11.58 28.54
CA LYS A 286 -25.13 -11.27 29.98
C LYS A 286 -23.80 -11.68 30.62
N GLY A 287 -22.81 -12.13 29.86
CA GLY A 287 -21.50 -12.51 30.39
C GLY A 287 -20.46 -11.39 30.27
N ASN A 288 -19.86 -10.99 31.38
CA ASN A 288 -18.66 -10.17 31.40
C ASN A 288 -17.52 -10.86 30.65
N CYS A 289 -16.76 -10.15 29.82
CA CYS A 289 -15.64 -10.68 29.03
C CYS A 289 -14.53 -11.35 29.89
N GLY A 290 -14.55 -11.20 31.19
CA GLY A 290 -13.60 -11.79 32.14
C GLY A 290 -14.10 -12.98 32.96
N ASN A 291 -15.35 -13.36 32.84
CA ASN A 291 -15.92 -14.42 33.70
C ASN A 291 -16.18 -15.70 32.90
N ARG A 292 -15.31 -16.70 33.05
CA ARG A 292 -15.44 -18.05 32.47
C ARG A 292 -16.53 -18.86 33.20
N ASN A 293 -17.75 -18.42 33.18
CA ASN A 293 -18.83 -19.33 33.53
C ASN A 293 -19.16 -20.15 32.29
N TYR A 294 -18.78 -21.41 32.37
CA TYR A 294 -18.94 -22.47 31.38
C TYR A 294 -20.36 -22.50 30.81
N PHE A 295 -20.51 -22.01 29.60
CA PHE A 295 -21.62 -22.42 28.76
C PHE A 295 -21.16 -23.61 27.94
N ASN A 296 -21.85 -24.73 28.06
CA ASN A 296 -21.70 -25.86 27.16
C ASN A 296 -21.85 -25.37 25.74
N ILE A 297 -20.74 -25.46 24.99
CA ILE A 297 -20.74 -25.25 23.55
C ILE A 297 -21.36 -26.51 22.96
N GLU A 298 -22.65 -26.46 22.62
CA GLU A 298 -23.24 -27.48 21.78
C GLU A 298 -22.54 -27.38 20.42
N THR A 299 -21.78 -28.39 20.09
CA THR A 299 -21.16 -28.58 18.76
C THR A 299 -22.30 -28.74 17.76
N PHE A 300 -22.51 -27.75 16.91
CA PHE A 300 -23.39 -27.87 15.76
C PHE A 300 -22.80 -28.86 14.78
N ASP A 301 -23.42 -30.03 14.67
CA ASP A 301 -23.05 -31.08 13.73
C ASP A 301 -23.72 -30.80 12.36
N TYR A 302 -22.93 -30.31 11.39
CA TYR A 302 -23.39 -30.00 10.03
C TYR A 302 -23.76 -31.24 9.19
N ARG A 303 -23.94 -32.42 9.82
CA ARG A 303 -24.25 -33.65 9.09
C ARG A 303 -25.73 -33.82 8.71
N ASN A 304 -26.58 -32.85 9.02
CA ASN A 304 -28.01 -32.91 8.77
C ASN A 304 -28.58 -31.84 7.83
N PHE A 305 -27.75 -31.32 6.92
CA PHE A 305 -28.23 -30.51 5.78
C PHE A 305 -27.55 -30.96 4.50
#